data_48c5409c11dcbd90f4540a1fc0cb439e
#
_entry.id   48c5409c11dcbd90f4540a1fc0cb439e
#
_cell.length_a   1.000
_cell.length_b   1.000
_cell.length_c   1.000
_cell.angle_alpha   90.00
_cell.angle_beta   90.00
_cell.angle_gamma   90.00
#
_symmetry.space_group_name_H-M   'P 1'
#
loop_
_entity.id
_entity.type
_entity.pdbx_description
1 polymer ?
#
loop_
_entity_poly.entity_id
_entity_poly.type
_entity_poly.pdbx_seq_one_letter_code
_entity_poly.pdbx_strand_id
1 'polypeptide(L)'
;MNEGTSAITIVTFLVYIGGVFLLAIFSHKLLSKSSFMGEYFLGSRGLGSWALAFTFAATSSSGGSFTGFPALIYSYGWILAFWIASYMVVPVCTMGVLGKRLNQVARKSGAITIPDVLRDRFNSTFLGLFATCTIIFFTVANLVAQLKAGALIVEETFNLSQFFSDYSYLWGLVIFAVVVVFYTAYGGFRAVVWTDVMQGVVMVVGVVIMLPLALYQVGGFCLLYTSPSPR
;
A
#
# COMPACT_ATOMS: atom_id res chain seq x y z
N MET A 1 -15.04 -16.67 -18.40
CA MET A 1 -15.73 -15.65 -17.55
C MET A 1 -16.91 -15.12 -18.34
N ASN A 2 -18.10 -14.97 -17.71
CA ASN A 2 -19.26 -14.42 -18.40
C ASN A 2 -19.03 -12.95 -18.72
N GLU A 3 -19.43 -12.50 -19.91
CA GLU A 3 -19.25 -11.10 -20.38
C GLU A 3 -19.77 -10.06 -19.37
N GLY A 4 -20.86 -10.36 -18.67
CA GLY A 4 -21.41 -9.48 -17.62
C GLY A 4 -20.51 -9.30 -16.40
N THR A 5 -19.79 -10.32 -15.99
CA THR A 5 -18.86 -10.26 -14.86
C THR A 5 -17.65 -9.38 -15.19
N SER A 6 -17.18 -9.45 -16.43
CA SER A 6 -16.08 -8.60 -16.93
C SER A 6 -16.47 -7.12 -16.93
N ALA A 7 -17.67 -6.77 -17.41
CA ALA A 7 -18.15 -5.40 -17.45
C ALA A 7 -18.30 -4.78 -16.04
N ILE A 8 -18.85 -5.52 -15.07
CA ILE A 8 -18.98 -5.06 -13.68
C ILE A 8 -17.61 -4.80 -13.06
N THR A 9 -16.64 -5.69 -13.28
CA THR A 9 -15.28 -5.54 -12.77
C THR A 9 -14.61 -4.28 -13.32
N ILE A 10 -14.72 -4.04 -14.63
CA ILE A 10 -14.16 -2.85 -15.28
C ILE A 10 -14.82 -1.56 -14.74
N VAL A 11 -16.15 -1.54 -14.64
CA VAL A 11 -16.88 -0.37 -14.11
C VAL A 11 -16.46 -0.09 -12.66
N THR A 12 -16.39 -1.12 -11.82
CA THR A 12 -15.96 -0.97 -10.41
C THR A 12 -14.55 -0.43 -10.33
N PHE A 13 -13.64 -0.93 -11.15
CA PHE A 13 -12.25 -0.45 -11.22
C PHE A 13 -12.17 1.01 -11.67
N LEU A 14 -12.90 1.41 -12.70
CA LEU A 14 -12.93 2.78 -13.19
C LEU A 14 -13.54 3.74 -12.18
N VAL A 15 -14.62 3.36 -11.49
CA VAL A 15 -15.21 4.14 -10.39
C VAL A 15 -14.21 4.35 -9.25
N TYR A 16 -13.49 3.29 -8.89
CA TYR A 16 -12.45 3.37 -7.86
C TYR A 16 -11.30 4.31 -8.27
N ILE A 17 -10.75 4.16 -9.46
CA ILE A 17 -9.69 5.05 -10.00
C ILE A 17 -10.19 6.50 -10.08
N GLY A 18 -11.43 6.71 -10.54
CA GLY A 18 -12.06 8.03 -10.54
C GLY A 18 -12.13 8.65 -9.15
N GLY A 19 -12.49 7.88 -8.13
CA GLY A 19 -12.47 8.30 -6.73
C GLY A 19 -11.08 8.72 -6.25
N VAL A 20 -10.04 7.96 -6.59
CA VAL A 20 -8.64 8.30 -6.28
C VAL A 20 -8.25 9.66 -6.89
N PHE A 21 -8.54 9.88 -8.18
CA PHE A 21 -8.23 11.15 -8.83
C PHE A 21 -9.02 12.32 -8.25
N LEU A 22 -10.31 12.14 -7.94
CA LEU A 22 -11.11 13.16 -7.29
C LEU A 22 -10.53 13.56 -5.92
N LEU A 23 -10.11 12.59 -5.12
CA LEU A 23 -9.45 12.86 -3.84
C LEU A 23 -8.12 13.59 -4.03
N ALA A 24 -7.33 13.24 -5.04
CA ALA A 24 -6.07 13.92 -5.35
C ALA A 24 -6.32 15.38 -5.73
N ILE A 25 -7.28 15.66 -6.61
CA ILE A 25 -7.64 17.02 -7.03
C ILE A 25 -8.18 17.84 -5.85
N PHE A 26 -9.05 17.24 -5.04
CA PHE A 26 -9.62 17.91 -3.87
C PHE A 26 -8.54 18.23 -2.84
N SER A 27 -7.65 17.28 -2.57
CA SER A 27 -6.53 17.46 -1.66
C SER A 27 -5.55 18.54 -2.14
N HIS A 28 -5.27 18.60 -3.44
CA HIS A 28 -4.42 19.65 -4.03
C HIS A 28 -5.02 21.05 -3.82
N LYS A 29 -6.33 21.22 -3.98
CA LYS A 29 -7.00 22.51 -3.75
C LYS A 29 -6.93 22.99 -2.29
N LEU A 30 -6.75 22.07 -1.35
CA LEU A 30 -6.63 22.38 0.08
C LEU A 30 -5.19 22.67 0.51
N LEU A 31 -4.20 22.57 -0.39
CA LEU A 31 -2.82 22.94 -0.10
C LEU A 31 -2.73 24.45 0.20
N SER A 32 -2.30 24.78 1.41
CA SER A 32 -2.06 26.17 1.83
C SER A 32 -0.79 26.71 1.20
N LYS A 33 -0.80 27.99 0.80
CA LYS A 33 0.33 28.66 0.16
C LYS A 33 1.50 28.97 1.12
N SER A 34 1.36 28.72 2.44
CA SER A 34 2.29 29.29 3.44
C SER A 34 3.55 28.44 3.71
N SER A 35 3.57 27.14 3.42
CA SER A 35 4.79 26.33 3.49
C SER A 35 4.68 25.08 2.61
N PHE A 36 4.97 25.23 1.32
CA PHE A 36 4.87 24.14 0.35
C PHE A 36 5.61 22.88 0.79
N MET A 37 6.85 22.98 1.26
CA MET A 37 7.65 21.82 1.69
C MET A 37 7.03 21.09 2.89
N GLY A 38 6.56 21.83 3.89
CA GLY A 38 5.95 21.22 5.08
C GLY A 38 4.59 20.58 4.80
N GLU A 39 3.79 21.17 3.91
CA GLU A 39 2.50 20.60 3.52
C GLU A 39 2.62 19.44 2.53
N TYR A 40 3.48 19.61 1.52
CA TYR A 40 3.64 18.62 0.46
C TYR A 40 4.25 17.30 0.98
N PHE A 41 5.26 17.37 1.87
CA PHE A 41 5.95 16.18 2.39
C PHE A 41 5.44 15.68 3.74
N LEU A 42 4.84 16.54 4.58
CA LEU A 42 4.46 16.19 5.95
C LEU A 42 2.97 16.42 6.27
N GLY A 43 2.18 16.95 5.32
CA GLY A 43 0.77 17.27 5.55
C GLY A 43 0.57 18.17 6.78
N SER A 44 1.49 19.14 7.03
CA SER A 44 1.51 20.03 8.21
C SER A 44 1.54 19.28 9.55
N ARG A 45 1.88 17.99 9.57
CA ARG A 45 1.89 17.12 10.79
C ARG A 45 0.57 17.13 11.57
N GLY A 46 -0.54 17.42 10.88
CA GLY A 46 -1.89 17.57 11.46
C GLY A 46 -2.82 16.38 11.25
N LEU A 47 -2.28 15.19 10.98
CA LEU A 47 -3.10 13.99 10.76
C LEU A 47 -3.76 13.52 12.05
N GLY A 48 -5.07 13.28 11.99
CA GLY A 48 -5.81 12.65 13.07
C GLY A 48 -5.45 11.16 13.23
N SER A 49 -5.71 10.61 14.43
CA SER A 49 -5.36 9.22 14.76
C SER A 49 -5.98 8.19 13.81
N TRP A 50 -7.21 8.42 13.37
CA TRP A 50 -7.90 7.54 12.43
C TRP A 50 -7.25 7.56 11.03
N ALA A 51 -6.93 8.75 10.51
CA ALA A 51 -6.24 8.87 9.23
C ALA A 51 -4.88 8.19 9.27
N LEU A 52 -4.13 8.38 10.36
CA LEU A 52 -2.85 7.70 10.57
C LEU A 52 -3.00 6.17 10.62
N ALA A 53 -4.02 5.66 11.32
CA ALA A 53 -4.26 4.22 11.42
C ALA A 53 -4.60 3.60 10.06
N PHE A 54 -5.49 4.23 9.29
CA PHE A 54 -5.85 3.75 7.95
C PHE A 54 -4.69 3.84 6.96
N THR A 55 -3.93 4.96 6.96
CA THR A 55 -2.73 5.09 6.12
C THR A 55 -1.70 4.04 6.48
N PHE A 56 -1.48 3.79 7.76
CA PHE A 56 -0.55 2.76 8.21
C PHE A 56 -1.01 1.35 7.77
N ALA A 57 -2.29 1.04 7.92
CA ALA A 57 -2.87 -0.22 7.47
C ALA A 57 -2.75 -0.39 5.94
N ALA A 58 -3.11 0.65 5.17
CA ALA A 58 -3.01 0.62 3.71
C ALA A 58 -1.57 0.49 3.22
N THR A 59 -0.62 1.21 3.85
CA THR A 59 0.81 1.13 3.50
C THR A 59 1.41 -0.25 3.84
N SER A 60 0.95 -0.88 4.94
CA SER A 60 1.39 -2.21 5.33
C SER A 60 0.79 -3.32 4.45
N SER A 61 -0.38 -3.06 3.86
CA SER A 61 -1.11 -4.00 3.01
C SER A 61 -0.77 -3.71 1.54
N SER A 62 0.17 -4.46 1.01
CA SER A 62 0.70 -4.28 -0.34
C SER A 62 0.12 -5.30 -1.34
N GLY A 63 0.41 -5.13 -2.64
CA GLY A 63 0.15 -6.15 -3.65
C GLY A 63 0.75 -7.51 -3.27
N GLY A 64 1.94 -7.52 -2.65
CA GLY A 64 2.54 -8.73 -2.08
C GLY A 64 1.71 -9.35 -0.97
N SER A 65 1.04 -8.55 -0.13
CA SER A 65 0.18 -9.06 0.94
C SER A 65 -1.08 -9.73 0.40
N PHE A 66 -1.69 -9.18 -0.65
CA PHE A 66 -2.94 -9.71 -1.20
C PHE A 66 -2.74 -10.80 -2.24
N THR A 67 -1.62 -10.84 -2.95
CA THR A 67 -1.33 -11.85 -3.98
C THR A 67 -0.23 -12.81 -3.55
N GLY A 68 0.89 -12.29 -3.02
CA GLY A 68 2.07 -13.08 -2.68
C GLY A 68 1.88 -13.93 -1.43
N PHE A 69 1.37 -13.38 -0.33
CA PHE A 69 1.22 -14.14 0.92
C PHE A 69 0.21 -15.29 0.80
N PRO A 70 -0.99 -15.11 0.22
CA PRO A 70 -1.88 -16.22 -0.03
C PRO A 70 -1.26 -17.32 -0.89
N ALA A 71 -0.54 -16.95 -1.96
CA ALA A 71 0.14 -17.90 -2.82
C ALA A 71 1.23 -18.69 -2.07
N LEU A 72 1.99 -18.02 -1.21
CA LEU A 72 3.01 -18.66 -0.37
C LEU A 72 2.39 -19.60 0.67
N ILE A 73 1.30 -19.18 1.33
CA ILE A 73 0.58 -20.04 2.30
C ILE A 73 0.01 -21.27 1.59
N TYR A 74 -0.55 -21.09 0.39
CA TYR A 74 -1.05 -22.21 -0.41
C TYR A 74 0.06 -23.20 -0.77
N SER A 75 1.26 -22.70 -1.13
CA SER A 75 2.38 -23.57 -1.55
C SER A 75 3.11 -24.23 -0.38
N TYR A 76 3.25 -23.56 0.76
CA TYR A 76 4.08 -24.00 1.88
C TYR A 76 3.31 -24.29 3.17
N GLY A 77 2.00 -24.06 3.18
CA GLY A 77 1.13 -24.39 4.31
C GLY A 77 1.15 -23.39 5.47
N TRP A 78 0.54 -23.79 6.59
CA TRP A 78 0.26 -22.95 7.75
C TRP A 78 1.49 -22.40 8.48
N ILE A 79 2.65 -23.03 8.34
CA ILE A 79 3.90 -22.54 8.95
C ILE A 79 4.20 -21.13 8.44
N LEU A 80 3.97 -20.89 7.15
CA LEU A 80 4.19 -19.57 6.57
C LEU A 80 3.17 -18.53 7.02
N ALA A 81 1.94 -18.95 7.31
CA ALA A 81 0.92 -18.06 7.88
C ALA A 81 1.34 -17.51 9.24
N PHE A 82 1.93 -18.31 10.12
CA PHE A 82 2.48 -17.87 11.40
C PHE A 82 3.66 -16.90 11.23
N TRP A 83 4.54 -17.18 10.27
CA TRP A 83 5.64 -16.26 9.95
C TRP A 83 5.12 -14.89 9.46
N ILE A 84 4.13 -14.89 8.55
CA ILE A 84 3.50 -13.67 8.06
C ILE A 84 2.81 -12.90 9.19
N ALA A 85 2.08 -13.59 10.08
CA ALA A 85 1.44 -12.98 11.22
C ALA A 85 2.47 -12.30 12.15
N SER A 86 3.60 -12.95 12.44
CA SER A 86 4.68 -12.36 13.23
C SER A 86 5.28 -11.12 12.57
N TYR A 87 5.48 -11.16 11.25
CA TYR A 87 5.97 -10.03 10.47
C TYR A 87 5.04 -8.82 10.54
N MET A 88 3.72 -9.03 10.52
CA MET A 88 2.74 -7.93 10.60
C MET A 88 2.70 -7.22 11.96
N VAL A 89 3.07 -7.91 13.03
CA VAL A 89 3.10 -7.32 14.40
C VAL A 89 4.27 -6.36 14.57
N VAL A 90 5.41 -6.62 13.93
CA VAL A 90 6.65 -5.83 14.10
C VAL A 90 6.46 -4.34 13.78
N PRO A 91 5.89 -3.92 12.65
CA PRO A 91 5.67 -2.50 12.35
C PRO A 91 4.78 -1.80 13.38
N VAL A 92 3.72 -2.47 13.86
CA VAL A 92 2.80 -1.91 14.87
C VAL A 92 3.53 -1.67 16.20
N CYS A 93 4.30 -2.65 16.67
CA CYS A 93 5.11 -2.54 17.89
C CYS A 93 6.17 -1.44 17.74
N THR A 94 6.86 -1.39 16.61
CA THR A 94 7.89 -0.38 16.33
C THR A 94 7.31 1.03 16.35
N MET A 95 6.17 1.25 15.69
CA MET A 95 5.50 2.55 15.70
C MET A 95 4.98 2.93 17.09
N GLY A 96 4.45 1.97 17.85
CA GLY A 96 4.00 2.20 19.22
C GLY A 96 5.12 2.63 20.17
N VAL A 97 6.28 1.98 20.08
CA VAL A 97 7.42 2.23 21.00
C VAL A 97 8.27 3.42 20.54
N LEU A 98 8.62 3.48 19.27
CA LEU A 98 9.57 4.46 18.74
C LEU A 98 8.92 5.72 18.18
N GLY A 99 7.70 5.63 17.65
CA GLY A 99 7.07 6.71 16.89
C GLY A 99 6.96 8.01 17.66
N LYS A 100 6.55 7.97 18.94
CA LYS A 100 6.46 9.17 19.79
C LYS A 100 7.81 9.82 20.02
N ARG A 101 8.83 9.04 20.34
CA ARG A 101 10.19 9.54 20.59
C ARG A 101 10.82 10.10 19.34
N LEU A 102 10.67 9.39 18.22
CA LEU A 102 11.16 9.82 16.92
C LEU A 102 10.54 11.15 16.47
N ASN A 103 9.22 11.30 16.64
CA ASN A 103 8.52 12.55 16.36
C ASN A 103 9.02 13.72 17.24
N GLN A 104 9.28 13.47 18.51
CA GLN A 104 9.81 14.51 19.42
C GLN A 104 11.22 14.96 18.99
N VAL A 105 12.10 14.04 18.62
CA VAL A 105 13.43 14.36 18.11
C VAL A 105 13.35 15.11 16.78
N ALA A 106 12.58 14.61 15.83
CA ALA A 106 12.39 15.24 14.53
C ALA A 106 11.81 16.67 14.62
N ARG A 107 10.91 16.92 15.57
CA ARG A 107 10.38 18.29 15.82
C ARG A 107 11.43 19.24 16.39
N LYS A 108 12.34 18.74 17.22
CA LYS A 108 13.40 19.56 17.84
C LYS A 108 14.51 19.90 16.84
N SER A 109 14.90 18.94 15.99
CA SER A 109 15.95 19.12 14.98
C SER A 109 15.45 19.77 13.69
N GLY A 110 14.14 19.85 13.46
CA GLY A 110 13.57 20.24 12.17
C GLY A 110 13.68 19.19 11.07
N ALA A 111 14.14 17.99 11.40
CA ALA A 111 14.34 16.89 10.47
C ALA A 111 13.03 16.47 9.77
N ILE A 112 13.11 16.23 8.47
CA ILE A 112 11.99 15.78 7.64
C ILE A 112 12.05 14.27 7.43
N THR A 113 13.26 13.72 7.31
CA THR A 113 13.50 12.32 7.01
C THR A 113 14.20 11.57 8.14
N ILE A 114 14.13 10.25 8.16
CA ILE A 114 14.86 9.41 9.12
C ILE A 114 16.38 9.59 8.99
N PRO A 115 16.97 9.62 7.79
CA PRO A 115 18.39 9.95 7.61
C PRO A 115 18.81 11.29 8.23
N ASP A 116 17.94 12.32 8.14
CA ASP A 116 18.22 13.61 8.79
C ASP A 116 18.28 13.48 10.32
N VAL A 117 17.34 12.72 10.90
CA VAL A 117 17.34 12.45 12.36
C VAL A 117 18.62 11.73 12.78
N LEU A 118 19.08 10.74 11.98
CA LEU A 118 20.32 10.00 12.27
C LEU A 118 21.54 10.89 12.13
N ARG A 119 21.62 11.69 11.07
CA ARG A 119 22.70 12.66 10.87
C ARG A 119 22.83 13.62 12.04
N ASP A 120 21.73 14.21 12.45
CA ASP A 120 21.70 15.21 13.53
C ASP A 120 21.98 14.57 14.89
N ARG A 121 21.44 13.36 15.14
CA ARG A 121 21.62 12.65 16.42
C ARG A 121 23.07 12.22 16.65
N PHE A 122 23.74 11.74 15.60
CA PHE A 122 25.10 11.19 15.67
C PHE A 122 26.15 12.16 15.16
N ASN A 123 25.74 13.35 14.73
CA ASN A 123 26.61 14.37 14.12
C ASN A 123 27.52 13.78 13.01
N SER A 124 26.97 12.90 12.19
CA SER A 124 27.69 12.16 11.17
C SER A 124 26.98 12.21 9.82
N THR A 125 27.59 12.93 8.87
CA THR A 125 27.11 13.01 7.48
C THR A 125 27.16 11.64 6.80
N PHE A 126 28.20 10.85 7.11
CA PHE A 126 28.35 9.50 6.56
C PHE A 126 27.16 8.61 6.93
N LEU A 127 26.74 8.63 8.20
CA LEU A 127 25.62 7.82 8.67
C LEU A 127 24.29 8.23 7.98
N GLY A 128 24.06 9.54 7.82
CA GLY A 128 22.91 10.03 7.08
C GLY A 128 22.89 9.58 5.62
N LEU A 129 24.04 9.69 4.93
CA LEU A 129 24.17 9.24 3.55
C LEU A 129 23.98 7.72 3.40
N PHE A 130 24.62 6.94 4.27
CA PHE A 130 24.48 5.48 4.27
C PHE A 130 23.01 5.05 4.49
N ALA A 131 22.33 5.66 5.46
CA ALA A 131 20.91 5.42 5.71
C ALA A 131 20.04 5.79 4.49
N THR A 132 20.33 6.92 3.83
CA THR A 132 19.61 7.34 2.61
C THR A 132 19.78 6.31 1.50
N CYS A 133 21.01 5.88 1.20
CA CYS A 133 21.28 4.89 0.16
C CYS A 133 20.58 3.55 0.45
N THR A 134 20.63 3.12 1.71
CA THR A 134 19.97 1.87 2.15
C THR A 134 18.45 1.95 1.99
N ILE A 135 17.83 3.05 2.43
CA ILE A 135 16.37 3.25 2.29
C ILE A 135 15.98 3.29 0.81
N ILE A 136 16.71 4.02 -0.04
CA ILE A 136 16.43 4.09 -1.48
C ILE A 136 16.50 2.70 -2.09
N PHE A 137 17.56 1.94 -1.81
CA PHE A 137 17.75 0.59 -2.35
C PHE A 137 16.56 -0.34 -2.04
N PHE A 138 16.17 -0.43 -0.76
CA PHE A 138 15.05 -1.29 -0.36
C PHE A 138 13.69 -0.77 -0.83
N THR A 139 13.52 0.56 -0.90
CA THR A 139 12.28 1.15 -1.43
C THR A 139 12.11 0.89 -2.92
N VAL A 140 13.18 0.98 -3.71
CA VAL A 140 13.14 0.65 -5.14
C VAL A 140 12.82 -0.83 -5.34
N ALA A 141 13.44 -1.74 -4.58
CA ALA A 141 13.14 -3.16 -4.65
C ALA A 141 11.66 -3.45 -4.34
N ASN A 142 11.10 -2.81 -3.30
CA ASN A 142 9.67 -2.91 -2.98
C ASN A 142 8.80 -2.34 -4.10
N LEU A 143 9.14 -1.17 -4.65
CA LEU A 143 8.39 -0.53 -5.74
C LEU A 143 8.28 -1.43 -6.97
N VAL A 144 9.34 -2.13 -7.34
CA VAL A 144 9.32 -3.11 -8.45
C VAL A 144 8.27 -4.20 -8.20
N ALA A 145 8.19 -4.74 -6.98
CA ALA A 145 7.19 -5.74 -6.63
C ALA A 145 5.75 -5.19 -6.72
N GLN A 146 5.54 -3.94 -6.29
CA GLN A 146 4.22 -3.27 -6.37
C GLN A 146 3.81 -3.02 -7.82
N LEU A 147 4.73 -2.52 -8.66
CA LEU A 147 4.48 -2.29 -10.08
C LEU A 147 4.14 -3.58 -10.81
N LYS A 148 4.84 -4.67 -10.49
CA LYS A 148 4.54 -6.00 -11.05
C LYS A 148 3.13 -6.47 -10.66
N ALA A 149 2.78 -6.39 -9.37
CA ALA A 149 1.45 -6.78 -8.90
C ALA A 149 0.33 -5.94 -9.56
N GLY A 150 0.52 -4.62 -9.63
CA GLY A 150 -0.43 -3.72 -10.27
C GLY A 150 -0.57 -3.97 -11.76
N ALA A 151 0.54 -4.24 -12.47
CA ALA A 151 0.53 -4.57 -13.89
C ALA A 151 -0.31 -5.82 -14.20
N LEU A 152 -0.13 -6.89 -13.40
CA LEU A 152 -0.91 -8.13 -13.55
C LEU A 152 -2.40 -7.91 -13.30
N ILE A 153 -2.76 -7.10 -12.30
CA ILE A 153 -4.17 -6.77 -12.03
C ILE A 153 -4.79 -5.99 -13.18
N VAL A 154 -4.08 -5.01 -13.73
CA VAL A 154 -4.55 -4.22 -14.88
C VAL A 154 -4.69 -5.10 -16.11
N GLU A 155 -3.69 -5.93 -16.40
CA GLU A 155 -3.70 -6.88 -17.52
C GLU A 155 -4.92 -7.80 -17.47
N GLU A 156 -5.20 -8.42 -16.33
CA GLU A 156 -6.32 -9.33 -16.13
C GLU A 156 -7.66 -8.61 -16.16
N THR A 157 -7.75 -7.44 -15.51
CA THR A 157 -9.00 -6.67 -15.41
C THR A 157 -9.49 -6.18 -16.77
N PHE A 158 -8.57 -5.72 -17.62
CA PHE A 158 -8.89 -5.17 -18.94
C PHE A 158 -8.75 -6.19 -20.08
N ASN A 159 -8.40 -7.44 -19.78
CA ASN A 159 -8.15 -8.47 -20.79
C ASN A 159 -7.15 -8.00 -21.86
N LEU A 160 -6.08 -7.33 -21.45
CA LEU A 160 -5.12 -6.73 -22.40
C LEU A 160 -4.48 -7.76 -23.32
N SER A 161 -4.44 -9.02 -22.93
CA SER A 161 -3.97 -10.13 -23.75
C SER A 161 -4.77 -10.31 -25.05
N GLN A 162 -6.04 -9.92 -25.10
CA GLN A 162 -6.86 -9.95 -26.32
C GLN A 162 -6.49 -8.84 -27.32
N PHE A 163 -5.96 -7.71 -26.82
CA PHE A 163 -5.63 -6.54 -27.66
C PHE A 163 -4.14 -6.48 -28.03
N PHE A 164 -3.25 -6.95 -27.13
CA PHE A 164 -1.80 -6.79 -27.22
C PHE A 164 -1.06 -8.10 -26.92
N SER A 165 -1.38 -9.19 -27.55
CA SER A 165 -0.93 -10.57 -27.27
C SER A 165 0.46 -10.69 -26.58
N ASP A 166 1.53 -10.23 -27.20
CA ASP A 166 2.91 -10.39 -26.71
C ASP A 166 3.35 -9.30 -25.73
N TYR A 167 2.65 -8.16 -25.66
CA TYR A 167 3.02 -6.99 -24.87
C TYR A 167 1.97 -6.62 -23.81
N SER A 168 1.01 -7.48 -23.52
CA SER A 168 -0.10 -7.24 -22.61
C SER A 168 0.39 -6.80 -21.22
N TYR A 169 1.36 -7.51 -20.65
CA TYR A 169 1.99 -7.16 -19.38
C TYR A 169 2.68 -5.77 -19.40
N LEU A 170 3.38 -5.46 -20.49
CA LEU A 170 4.08 -4.17 -20.61
C LEU A 170 3.08 -3.01 -20.65
N TRP A 171 1.98 -3.16 -21.36
CA TRP A 171 0.91 -2.16 -21.36
C TRP A 171 0.24 -2.03 -19.99
N GLY A 172 -0.03 -3.14 -19.31
CA GLY A 172 -0.51 -3.14 -17.94
C GLY A 172 0.43 -2.37 -17.00
N LEU A 173 1.74 -2.61 -17.12
CA LEU A 173 2.77 -1.92 -16.36
C LEU A 173 2.79 -0.41 -16.62
N VAL A 174 2.78 -0.02 -17.89
CA VAL A 174 2.82 1.42 -18.27
C VAL A 174 1.56 2.14 -17.78
N ILE A 175 0.37 1.57 -18.00
CA ILE A 175 -0.90 2.16 -17.55
C ILE A 175 -0.88 2.34 -16.03
N PHE A 176 -0.54 1.29 -15.28
CA PHE A 176 -0.49 1.34 -13.83
C PHE A 176 0.53 2.36 -13.32
N ALA A 177 1.76 2.33 -13.86
CA ALA A 177 2.82 3.26 -13.46
C ALA A 177 2.44 4.72 -13.73
N VAL A 178 1.88 5.03 -14.89
CA VAL A 178 1.45 6.40 -15.24
C VAL A 178 0.37 6.88 -14.27
N VAL A 179 -0.65 6.08 -13.98
CA VAL A 179 -1.71 6.42 -13.04
C VAL A 179 -1.14 6.73 -11.66
N VAL A 180 -0.28 5.83 -11.12
CA VAL A 180 0.31 5.98 -9.78
C VAL A 180 1.20 7.22 -9.70
N VAL A 181 2.10 7.40 -10.66
CA VAL A 181 3.02 8.54 -10.68
C VAL A 181 2.25 9.85 -10.78
N PHE A 182 1.24 9.89 -11.66
CA PHE A 182 0.48 11.11 -11.89
C PHE A 182 -0.29 11.57 -10.65
N TYR A 183 -1.08 10.69 -10.01
CA TYR A 183 -1.85 11.10 -8.84
C TYR A 183 -0.95 11.42 -7.63
N THR A 184 0.16 10.71 -7.47
CA THR A 184 1.10 10.94 -6.36
C THR A 184 1.85 12.25 -6.53
N ALA A 185 2.38 12.52 -7.73
CA ALA A 185 3.12 13.75 -8.02
C ALA A 185 2.21 14.99 -7.93
N TYR A 186 0.96 14.88 -8.41
CA TYR A 186 0.02 15.99 -8.38
C TYR A 186 -0.52 16.29 -6.98
N GLY A 187 -0.86 15.25 -6.21
CA GLY A 187 -1.56 15.41 -4.94
C GLY A 187 -0.66 15.55 -3.71
N GLY A 188 0.59 15.12 -3.77
CA GLY A 188 1.53 15.13 -2.65
C GLY A 188 1.08 14.21 -1.49
N PHE A 189 1.74 14.34 -0.33
CA PHE A 189 1.52 13.48 0.84
C PHE A 189 0.06 13.47 1.32
N ARG A 190 -0.59 14.63 1.31
CA ARG A 190 -1.98 14.76 1.80
C ARG A 190 -2.98 13.98 0.94
N ALA A 191 -2.78 13.98 -0.39
CA ALA A 191 -3.61 13.18 -1.29
C ALA A 191 -3.39 11.69 -1.07
N VAL A 192 -2.13 11.27 -0.91
CA VAL A 192 -1.80 9.87 -0.61
C VAL A 192 -2.48 9.42 0.67
N VAL A 193 -2.42 10.20 1.75
CA VAL A 193 -3.10 9.86 3.01
C VAL A 193 -4.60 9.67 2.84
N TRP A 194 -5.28 10.57 2.11
CA TRP A 194 -6.72 10.43 1.91
C TRP A 194 -7.08 9.26 0.99
N THR A 195 -6.26 8.98 -0.02
CA THR A 195 -6.44 7.76 -0.83
C THR A 195 -6.20 6.50 -0.02
N ASP A 196 -5.21 6.50 0.88
CA ASP A 196 -4.94 5.39 1.81
C ASP A 196 -6.12 5.16 2.76
N VAL A 197 -6.72 6.23 3.29
CA VAL A 197 -7.93 6.12 4.13
C VAL A 197 -9.07 5.46 3.36
N MET A 198 -9.33 5.90 2.13
CA MET A 198 -10.34 5.28 1.26
C MET A 198 -10.01 3.80 1.00
N GLN A 199 -8.77 3.50 0.65
CA GLN A 199 -8.30 2.14 0.41
C GLN A 199 -8.43 1.28 1.67
N GLY A 200 -8.03 1.78 2.82
CA GLY A 200 -8.14 1.08 4.09
C GLY A 200 -9.60 0.72 4.44
N VAL A 201 -10.54 1.64 4.20
CA VAL A 201 -11.97 1.36 4.39
C VAL A 201 -12.44 0.26 3.43
N VAL A 202 -12.09 0.35 2.14
CA VAL A 202 -12.44 -0.67 1.14
C VAL A 202 -11.84 -2.03 1.50
N MET A 203 -10.59 -2.07 1.97
CA MET A 203 -9.94 -3.30 2.42
C MET A 203 -10.67 -3.93 3.61
N VAL A 204 -11.02 -3.14 4.63
CA VAL A 204 -11.76 -3.64 5.80
C VAL A 204 -13.12 -4.20 5.40
N VAL A 205 -13.88 -3.47 4.59
CA VAL A 205 -15.16 -3.93 4.08
C VAL A 205 -15.00 -5.21 3.25
N GLY A 206 -14.00 -5.25 2.37
CA GLY A 206 -13.69 -6.43 1.55
C GLY A 206 -13.39 -7.67 2.41
N VAL A 207 -12.55 -7.54 3.43
CA VAL A 207 -12.22 -8.64 4.35
C VAL A 207 -13.43 -9.11 5.15
N VAL A 208 -14.23 -8.16 5.65
CA VAL A 208 -15.46 -8.48 6.43
C VAL A 208 -16.48 -9.24 5.58
N ILE A 209 -16.58 -8.95 4.29
CA ILE A 209 -17.47 -9.68 3.37
C ILE A 209 -16.83 -11.00 2.92
N MET A 210 -15.56 -10.98 2.54
CA MET A 210 -14.88 -12.14 1.95
C MET A 210 -14.69 -13.28 2.95
N LEU A 211 -14.42 -12.98 4.22
CA LEU A 211 -14.18 -14.00 5.25
C LEU A 211 -15.40 -14.92 5.47
N PRO A 212 -16.63 -14.40 5.73
CA PRO A 212 -17.79 -15.25 5.84
C PRO A 212 -18.13 -16.04 4.57
N LEU A 213 -17.96 -15.41 3.40
CA LEU A 213 -18.19 -16.10 2.12
C LEU A 213 -17.21 -17.25 1.90
N ALA A 214 -15.93 -17.04 2.18
CA ALA A 214 -14.92 -18.09 2.08
C ALA A 214 -15.20 -19.25 3.06
N LEU A 215 -15.58 -18.94 4.30
CA LEU A 215 -15.97 -19.95 5.29
C LEU A 215 -17.21 -20.74 4.87
N TYR A 216 -18.19 -20.06 4.28
CA TYR A 216 -19.40 -20.71 3.76
C TYR A 216 -19.07 -21.68 2.62
N GLN A 217 -18.19 -21.29 1.67
CA GLN A 217 -17.78 -22.12 0.54
C GLN A 217 -16.99 -23.38 0.98
N VAL A 218 -16.21 -23.26 2.04
CA VAL A 218 -15.43 -24.41 2.60
C VAL A 218 -16.30 -25.32 3.48
N GLY A 219 -17.54 -24.94 3.77
CA GLY A 219 -18.45 -25.73 4.63
C GLY A 219 -18.26 -25.45 6.14
N GLY A 220 -17.69 -24.31 6.49
CA GLY A 220 -17.52 -23.85 7.86
C GLY A 220 -16.15 -24.13 8.49
N PHE A 221 -15.98 -23.62 9.71
CA PHE A 221 -14.71 -23.75 10.45
C PHE A 221 -14.28 -25.21 10.69
N CYS A 222 -15.23 -26.11 10.93
CA CYS A 222 -14.92 -27.51 11.21
C CYS A 222 -14.26 -28.20 10.01
N LEU A 223 -14.79 -27.99 8.80
CA LEU A 223 -14.22 -28.58 7.59
C LEU A 223 -12.89 -27.90 7.20
N LEU A 224 -12.76 -26.61 7.41
CA LEU A 224 -11.50 -25.90 7.20
C LEU A 224 -10.38 -26.46 8.07
N TYR A 225 -10.69 -26.78 9.34
CA TYR A 225 -9.70 -27.30 10.30
C TYR A 225 -9.37 -28.78 10.07
N THR A 226 -10.32 -29.57 9.59
CA THR A 226 -10.17 -31.02 9.39
C THR A 226 -9.76 -31.42 7.97
N SER A 227 -9.80 -30.46 7.00
CA SER A 227 -9.37 -30.76 5.65
C SER A 227 -7.85 -31.02 5.63
N PRO A 228 -7.38 -32.10 4.92
CA PRO A 228 -5.97 -32.34 4.79
C PRO A 228 -5.30 -31.14 4.10
N SER A 229 -4.19 -30.65 4.69
CA SER A 229 -3.37 -29.61 4.07
C SER A 229 -2.98 -30.04 2.66
N PRO A 230 -3.15 -29.20 1.64
CA PRO A 230 -2.63 -29.51 0.31
C PRO A 230 -1.11 -29.73 0.43
N ARG A 231 -0.68 -30.90 -0.02
CA ARG A 231 0.73 -31.29 -0.05
C ARG A 231 1.37 -30.76 -1.32
#